data_5f83344b3c05c143b70d128d4d190662
#
_entry.id   5f83344b3c05c143b70d128d4d190662
#
_cell.length_a   1.000
_cell.length_b   1.000
_cell.length_c   1.000
_cell.angle_alpha   90.00
_cell.angle_beta   90.00
_cell.angle_gamma   90.00
#
_symmetry.space_group_name_H-M   'P 1'
#
loop_
_entity.id
_entity.type
_entity.pdbx_description
1 polymer ?
#
loop_
_entity_poly.entity_id
_entity_poly.type
_entity_poly.pdbx_seq_one_letter_code
_entity_poly.pdbx_strand_id
1 'polypeptide(L)'
;CFNIGENPFGADFDFVTDAFPERESFSIYGQTTYMISDVSRLISGIRFTEDDVTTCNANFFFGCDNLTTSSDEMTGKIALEYDVNSDTMAYLSFTAGYKPGGTNLTYGSDAEDGSFSAMVFETFEPETVDSMEFGIKSDFYDGKARANMAVFSYDYENLQFQATDPIPYQGGVANIP
;
A
#
# COMPACT_ATOMS: atom_id res chain seq x y z
N CYS A 1 24.56 -3.32 -5.65
CA CYS A 1 25.96 -2.86 -5.80
C CYS A 1 25.97 -1.71 -6.79
N PHE A 2 26.31 -0.52 -6.32
CA PHE A 2 26.47 0.67 -7.17
C PHE A 2 27.95 0.93 -7.36
N ASN A 3 28.38 1.00 -8.61
CA ASN A 3 29.75 1.36 -8.96
C ASN A 3 29.77 2.89 -9.18
N ILE A 4 30.30 3.62 -8.21
CA ILE A 4 30.54 5.06 -8.33
C ILE A 4 31.94 5.24 -8.93
N GLY A 5 31.97 5.42 -10.24
CA GLY A 5 33.06 5.84 -11.09
C GLY A 5 34.46 5.98 -10.52
N GLU A 6 35.45 6.02 -11.36
CA GLU A 6 36.88 6.00 -11.02
C GLU A 6 37.24 6.96 -9.85
N ASN A 7 37.56 6.35 -8.71
CA ASN A 7 38.07 7.03 -7.53
C ASN A 7 39.48 7.56 -7.83
N PRO A 8 39.78 8.82 -7.52
CA PRO A 8 41.11 9.39 -7.69
C PRO A 8 42.21 8.68 -6.87
N PHE A 9 41.86 7.76 -6.00
CA PHE A 9 42.78 6.95 -5.19
C PHE A 9 42.99 5.53 -5.73
N GLY A 10 42.39 5.17 -6.87
CA GLY A 10 42.67 3.91 -7.58
C GLY A 10 42.22 2.64 -6.87
N ALA A 11 41.34 2.72 -5.89
CA ALA A 11 40.70 1.58 -5.26
C ALA A 11 39.20 1.61 -5.53
N ASP A 12 38.63 0.51 -6.03
CA ASP A 12 37.19 0.33 -6.15
C ASP A 12 36.65 0.14 -4.73
N PHE A 13 35.96 1.15 -4.20
CA PHE A 13 35.21 1.03 -2.97
C PHE A 13 33.75 0.77 -3.34
N ASP A 14 33.29 -0.45 -3.12
CA ASP A 14 31.87 -0.76 -3.13
C ASP A 14 31.27 -0.33 -1.78
N PHE A 15 30.50 0.75 -1.77
CA PHE A 15 29.67 1.07 -0.62
C PHE A 15 28.43 0.15 -0.66
N VAL A 16 28.43 -0.84 0.20
CA VAL A 16 27.25 -1.69 0.42
C VAL A 16 26.47 -1.07 1.58
N THR A 17 25.25 -0.67 1.31
CA THR A 17 24.28 -0.30 2.35
C THR A 17 23.19 -1.34 2.34
N ASP A 18 23.01 -1.99 3.48
CA ASP A 18 21.97 -2.98 3.67
C ASP A 18 20.83 -2.33 4.48
N ALA A 19 19.62 -2.41 3.98
CA ALA A 19 18.42 -2.00 4.68
C ALA A 19 17.68 -3.25 5.16
N PHE A 20 17.37 -3.30 6.45
CA PHE A 20 16.63 -4.39 7.08
C PHE A 20 15.31 -3.85 7.61
N PRO A 21 14.24 -3.88 6.79
CA PRO A 21 12.91 -3.49 7.25
C PRO A 21 12.32 -4.60 8.14
N GLU A 22 11.85 -4.21 9.31
CA GLU A 22 11.04 -5.01 10.21
C GLU A 22 9.65 -4.37 10.30
N ARG A 23 8.62 -5.18 10.23
CA ARG A 23 7.24 -4.71 10.35
C ARG A 23 6.52 -5.53 11.39
N GLU A 24 5.93 -4.84 12.36
CA GLU A 24 4.98 -5.38 13.31
C GLU A 24 3.59 -4.87 12.94
N SER A 25 2.61 -5.77 12.92
CA SER A 25 1.23 -5.44 12.57
C SER A 25 0.27 -6.13 13.52
N PHE A 26 -0.61 -5.34 14.12
CA PHE A 26 -1.73 -5.83 14.91
C PHE A 26 -3.03 -5.40 14.27
N SER A 27 -4.01 -6.31 14.22
CA SER A 27 -5.34 -5.93 13.76
C SER A 27 -6.44 -6.72 14.44
N ILE A 28 -7.57 -6.04 14.62
CA ILE A 28 -8.82 -6.62 15.07
C ILE A 28 -9.92 -6.32 14.05
N TYR A 29 -10.76 -7.31 13.76
CA TYR A 29 -11.85 -7.13 12.82
C TYR A 29 -13.11 -7.86 13.26
N GLY A 30 -14.25 -7.38 12.77
CA GLY A 30 -15.55 -8.01 12.91
C GLY A 30 -16.38 -7.85 11.64
N GLN A 31 -17.20 -8.85 11.35
CA GLN A 31 -18.12 -8.81 10.20
C GLN A 31 -19.46 -9.38 10.62
N THR A 32 -20.54 -8.81 10.08
CA THR A 32 -21.91 -9.30 10.27
C THR A 32 -22.65 -9.33 8.93
N THR A 33 -23.58 -10.27 8.83
CA THR A 33 -24.56 -10.32 7.74
C THR A 33 -25.95 -10.29 8.39
N TYR A 34 -26.71 -9.28 8.02
CA TYR A 34 -28.08 -9.07 8.51
C TYR A 34 -29.07 -9.31 7.38
N MET A 35 -29.96 -10.28 7.55
CA MET A 35 -31.04 -10.59 6.61
C MET A 35 -32.13 -9.54 6.78
N ILE A 36 -32.28 -8.65 5.80
CA ILE A 36 -33.36 -7.64 5.78
C ILE A 36 -34.67 -8.27 5.39
N SER A 37 -34.62 -9.21 4.43
CA SER A 37 -35.73 -10.02 3.95
C SER A 37 -35.22 -11.36 3.43
N ASP A 38 -36.11 -12.19 2.91
CA ASP A 38 -35.74 -13.48 2.30
C ASP A 38 -34.87 -13.33 1.04
N VAL A 39 -34.89 -12.16 0.42
CA VAL A 39 -34.19 -11.86 -0.84
C VAL A 39 -33.14 -10.74 -0.69
N SER A 40 -32.98 -10.13 0.48
CA SER A 40 -32.05 -9.02 0.67
C SER A 40 -31.27 -9.15 1.96
N ARG A 41 -29.97 -8.84 1.89
CA ARG A 41 -29.06 -8.90 3.04
C ARG A 41 -28.07 -7.75 3.04
N LEU A 42 -27.80 -7.27 4.21
CA LEU A 42 -26.78 -6.26 4.48
C LEU A 42 -25.55 -6.95 5.07
N ILE A 43 -24.41 -6.73 4.45
CA ILE A 43 -23.13 -7.19 4.97
C ILE A 43 -22.38 -5.95 5.45
N SER A 44 -21.88 -5.97 6.65
CA SER A 44 -21.01 -4.93 7.17
C SER A 44 -19.80 -5.54 7.88
N GLY A 45 -18.64 -4.95 7.68
CA GLY A 45 -17.40 -5.32 8.30
C GLY A 45 -16.58 -4.11 8.64
N ILE A 46 -15.85 -4.20 9.74
CA ILE A 46 -14.93 -3.16 10.20
C ILE A 46 -13.64 -3.83 10.66
N ARG A 47 -12.52 -3.18 10.40
CA ARG A 47 -11.20 -3.61 10.82
C ARG A 47 -10.41 -2.39 11.29
N PHE A 48 -9.80 -2.52 12.45
CA PHE A 48 -8.76 -1.62 12.92
C PHE A 48 -7.41 -2.31 12.73
N THR A 49 -6.44 -1.60 12.22
CA THR A 49 -5.07 -2.09 12.02
C THR A 49 -4.09 -1.05 12.52
N GLU A 50 -3.06 -1.51 13.24
CA GLU A 50 -1.91 -0.75 13.70
C GLU A 50 -0.67 -1.39 13.12
N ASP A 51 0.17 -0.60 12.46
CA ASP A 51 1.38 -1.04 11.78
C ASP A 51 2.57 -0.20 12.23
N ASP A 52 3.62 -0.86 12.69
CA ASP A 52 4.92 -0.27 12.97
C ASP A 52 5.95 -0.79 11.97
N VAL A 53 6.61 0.12 11.28
CA VAL A 53 7.69 -0.22 10.33
C VAL A 53 8.97 0.41 10.84
N THR A 54 9.94 -0.44 11.17
CA THR A 54 11.28 -0.01 11.58
C THR A 54 12.28 -0.48 10.54
N THR A 55 13.05 0.45 10.00
CA THR A 55 14.12 0.11 9.08
C THR A 55 15.46 0.44 9.71
N CYS A 56 16.27 -0.59 9.90
CA CYS A 56 17.67 -0.45 10.26
C CYS A 56 18.47 -0.20 8.99
N ASN A 57 19.20 0.87 8.99
CA ASN A 57 20.11 1.22 7.93
C ASN A 57 21.54 1.03 8.41
N ALA A 58 22.13 -0.06 7.97
CA ALA A 58 23.50 -0.39 8.33
C ALA A 58 24.47 0.23 7.33
N ASN A 59 25.31 1.14 7.82
CA ASN A 59 26.45 1.64 7.07
C ASN A 59 27.76 1.21 7.74
N PHE A 60 28.80 1.05 6.92
CA PHE A 60 30.09 0.49 7.37
C PHE A 60 30.79 1.30 8.47
N PHE A 61 30.48 2.61 8.60
CA PHE A 61 31.21 3.49 9.51
C PHE A 61 30.47 3.80 10.81
N PHE A 62 29.12 3.80 10.80
CA PHE A 62 28.31 4.36 11.89
C PHE A 62 27.37 3.33 12.53
N GLY A 63 27.34 2.10 12.01
CA GLY A 63 26.44 1.07 12.52
C GLY A 63 25.04 1.17 11.93
N CYS A 64 24.03 0.92 12.74
CA CYS A 64 22.62 0.89 12.32
C CYS A 64 21.89 2.08 12.91
N ASP A 65 21.37 2.94 12.04
CA ASP A 65 20.39 3.96 12.39
C ASP A 65 18.98 3.41 12.13
N ASN A 66 18.14 3.45 13.16
CA ASN A 66 16.77 2.99 13.07
C ASN A 66 15.83 4.16 12.76
N LEU A 67 15.08 4.03 11.69
CA LEU A 67 13.96 4.90 11.37
C LEU A 67 12.67 4.12 11.56
N THR A 68 11.78 4.61 12.41
CA THR A 68 10.47 3.99 12.69
C THR A 68 9.36 4.90 12.22
N THR A 69 8.38 4.33 11.53
CA THR A 69 7.11 4.97 11.23
C THR A 69 5.98 4.10 11.73
N SER A 70 4.97 4.73 12.33
CA SER A 70 3.78 4.07 12.86
C SER A 70 2.57 4.60 12.11
N SER A 71 1.63 3.72 11.80
CA SER A 71 0.37 4.08 11.17
C SER A 71 -0.75 3.23 11.72
N ASP A 72 -1.90 3.86 11.97
CA ASP A 72 -3.12 3.20 12.38
C ASP A 72 -4.28 3.61 11.47
N GLU A 73 -5.08 2.64 11.07
CA GLU A 73 -6.20 2.88 10.17
C GLU A 73 -7.41 2.02 10.47
N MET A 74 -8.58 2.63 10.22
CA MET A 74 -9.86 1.95 10.29
C MET A 74 -10.39 1.72 8.88
N THR A 75 -10.46 0.46 8.48
CA THR A 75 -11.00 0.06 7.18
C THR A 75 -12.32 -0.68 7.36
N GLY A 76 -13.09 -0.78 6.29
CA GLY A 76 -14.37 -1.45 6.39
C GLY A 76 -15.05 -1.69 5.06
N LYS A 77 -16.16 -2.41 5.16
CA LYS A 77 -17.04 -2.70 4.02
C LYS A 77 -18.49 -2.62 4.47
N ILE A 78 -19.33 -2.05 3.62
CA ILE A 78 -20.76 -2.20 3.67
C ILE A 78 -21.25 -2.65 2.28
N ALA A 79 -22.10 -3.66 2.25
CA ALA A 79 -22.68 -4.14 0.99
C ALA A 79 -24.13 -4.52 1.19
N LEU A 80 -24.96 -4.10 0.24
CA LEU A 80 -26.34 -4.54 0.10
C LEU A 80 -26.40 -5.54 -1.06
N GLU A 81 -26.87 -6.74 -0.78
CA GLU A 81 -27.11 -7.77 -1.78
C GLU A 81 -28.60 -8.03 -1.90
N TYR A 82 -29.06 -8.23 -3.13
CA TYR A 82 -30.45 -8.47 -3.49
C TYR A 82 -30.57 -9.61 -4.47
N ASP A 83 -31.25 -10.68 -4.10
CA ASP A 83 -31.57 -11.81 -4.95
C ASP A 83 -32.76 -11.44 -5.87
N VAL A 84 -32.46 -11.08 -7.12
CA VAL A 84 -33.48 -10.71 -8.13
C VAL A 84 -34.38 -11.92 -8.46
N ASN A 85 -33.77 -13.10 -8.50
CA ASN A 85 -34.43 -14.40 -8.62
C ASN A 85 -33.46 -15.49 -8.09
N SER A 86 -33.82 -16.79 -8.23
CA SER A 86 -33.01 -17.91 -7.76
C SER A 86 -31.60 -17.98 -8.37
N ASP A 87 -31.42 -17.39 -9.54
CA ASP A 87 -30.22 -17.54 -10.33
C ASP A 87 -29.45 -16.23 -10.51
N THR A 88 -30.04 -15.11 -10.06
CA THR A 88 -29.48 -13.78 -10.29
C THR A 88 -29.46 -12.95 -9.01
N MET A 89 -28.31 -12.43 -8.66
CA MET A 89 -28.08 -11.52 -7.53
C MET A 89 -27.45 -10.22 -8.00
N ALA A 90 -27.95 -9.09 -7.53
CA ALA A 90 -27.35 -7.77 -7.67
C ALA A 90 -26.78 -7.30 -6.34
N TYR A 91 -25.74 -6.48 -6.38
CA TYR A 91 -25.16 -5.91 -5.18
C TYR A 91 -24.64 -4.50 -5.41
N LEU A 92 -24.61 -3.74 -4.32
CA LEU A 92 -23.92 -2.46 -4.20
C LEU A 92 -23.00 -2.53 -2.99
N SER A 93 -21.74 -2.17 -3.13
CA SER A 93 -20.79 -2.16 -2.02
C SER A 93 -19.95 -0.90 -1.97
N PHE A 94 -19.61 -0.51 -0.75
CA PHE A 94 -18.62 0.51 -0.42
C PHE A 94 -17.55 -0.15 0.44
N THR A 95 -16.29 0.10 0.10
CA THR A 95 -15.15 -0.50 0.80
C THR A 95 -14.05 0.54 0.97
N ALA A 96 -13.59 0.70 2.21
CA ALA A 96 -12.39 1.46 2.53
C ALA A 96 -11.21 0.50 2.68
N GLY A 97 -10.12 0.79 2.02
CA GLY A 97 -8.87 0.05 2.05
C GLY A 97 -7.70 0.91 2.51
N TYR A 98 -6.61 0.26 2.91
CA TYR A 98 -5.46 0.90 3.50
C TYR A 98 -4.19 0.14 3.14
N LYS A 99 -3.12 0.89 2.94
CA LYS A 99 -1.75 0.39 2.80
C LYS A 99 -0.83 1.23 3.70
N PRO A 100 -0.08 0.64 4.64
CA PRO A 100 0.71 1.40 5.59
C PRO A 100 1.79 2.24 4.91
N GLY A 101 2.18 3.30 5.60
CA GLY A 101 3.37 4.05 5.30
C GLY A 101 4.64 3.23 5.48
N GLY A 102 5.76 3.84 5.24
CA GLY A 102 7.05 3.17 5.36
C GLY A 102 8.20 4.14 5.30
N THR A 103 9.38 3.59 5.08
CA THR A 103 10.63 4.33 5.05
C THR A 103 11.32 4.16 3.71
N ASN A 104 11.87 5.23 3.20
CA ASN A 104 12.73 5.24 2.02
C ASN A 104 14.19 5.28 2.43
N LEU A 105 14.99 4.50 1.72
CA LEU A 105 16.43 4.65 1.71
C LEU A 105 16.78 5.46 0.45
N THR A 106 16.88 6.78 0.59
CA THR A 106 17.24 7.66 -0.51
C THR A 106 18.65 8.18 -0.36
N TYR A 107 19.40 8.14 -1.46
CA TYR A 107 20.64 8.87 -1.58
C TYR A 107 20.30 10.21 -2.22
N GLY A 108 20.34 11.29 -1.46
CA GLY A 108 20.12 12.62 -1.98
C GLY A 108 21.43 13.33 -2.23
N SER A 109 21.58 13.96 -3.39
CA SER A 109 22.50 15.08 -3.54
C SER A 109 21.66 16.34 -3.58
N ASP A 110 21.58 17.06 -2.47
CA ASP A 110 20.96 18.39 -2.43
C ASP A 110 21.82 19.48 -3.07
N ALA A 111 22.90 19.10 -3.72
CA ALA A 111 23.84 20.05 -4.23
C ALA A 111 23.67 20.25 -5.73
N GLU A 112 23.28 21.46 -6.11
CA GLU A 112 23.43 21.97 -7.49
C GLU A 112 24.89 21.84 -8.01
N ASP A 113 25.84 21.58 -7.13
CA ASP A 113 27.27 21.47 -7.45
C ASP A 113 27.77 20.02 -7.57
N GLY A 114 26.88 19.01 -7.48
CA GLY A 114 27.23 17.60 -7.57
C GLY A 114 27.99 17.04 -6.37
N SER A 115 28.04 17.76 -5.25
CA SER A 115 28.63 17.25 -4.00
C SER A 115 27.73 16.18 -3.38
N PHE A 116 28.35 15.14 -2.80
CA PHE A 116 27.67 14.06 -2.13
C PHE A 116 26.98 14.61 -0.87
N SER A 117 25.66 14.69 -0.90
CA SER A 117 24.88 14.95 0.31
C SER A 117 24.59 13.64 1.04
N ALA A 118 24.46 13.74 2.36
CA ALA A 118 24.24 12.61 3.24
C ALA A 118 22.99 11.82 2.82
N MET A 119 22.98 10.52 3.12
CA MET A 119 21.78 9.69 3.03
C MET A 119 20.64 10.37 3.76
N VAL A 120 19.57 10.68 3.07
CA VAL A 120 18.35 11.20 3.67
C VAL A 120 17.40 10.01 3.84
N PHE A 121 17.02 9.75 5.08
CA PHE A 121 15.97 8.80 5.40
C PHE A 121 14.67 9.57 5.44
N GLU A 122 13.76 9.21 4.59
CA GLU A 122 12.44 9.81 4.55
C GLU A 122 11.40 8.74 4.80
N THR A 123 10.36 9.12 5.51
CA THR A 123 9.15 8.34 5.64
C THR A 123 8.16 8.75 4.56
N PHE A 124 7.31 7.82 4.15
CA PHE A 124 6.16 8.11 3.31
C PHE A 124 4.88 7.72 4.05
N GLU A 125 3.82 8.48 3.78
CA GLU A 125 2.54 8.36 4.44
C GLU A 125 1.76 7.11 3.98
N PRO A 126 0.80 6.65 4.78
CA PRO A 126 -0.15 5.64 4.37
C PRO A 126 -0.95 6.05 3.13
N GLU A 127 -1.30 5.07 2.32
CA GLU A 127 -2.22 5.20 1.19
C GLU A 127 -3.58 4.66 1.61
N THR A 128 -4.64 5.39 1.32
CA THR A 128 -6.02 4.91 1.50
C THR A 128 -6.75 4.86 0.17
N VAL A 129 -7.75 4.01 0.10
CA VAL A 129 -8.61 3.88 -1.09
C VAL A 129 -10.04 3.66 -0.67
N ASP A 130 -10.92 4.51 -1.19
CA ASP A 130 -12.36 4.33 -1.12
C ASP A 130 -12.89 3.79 -2.44
N SER A 131 -13.71 2.76 -2.37
CA SER A 131 -14.24 2.07 -3.53
C SER A 131 -15.75 1.95 -3.45
N MET A 132 -16.41 2.21 -4.56
CA MET A 132 -17.82 1.92 -4.78
C MET A 132 -17.96 0.95 -5.95
N GLU A 133 -18.70 -0.13 -5.77
CA GLU A 133 -18.94 -1.13 -6.80
C GLU A 133 -20.41 -1.50 -6.85
N PHE A 134 -20.99 -1.52 -8.05
CA PHE A 134 -22.27 -2.14 -8.36
C PHE A 134 -22.05 -3.32 -9.29
N GLY A 135 -22.64 -4.47 -8.96
CA GLY A 135 -22.49 -5.66 -9.79
C GLY A 135 -23.72 -6.55 -9.83
N ILE A 136 -23.73 -7.42 -10.84
CA ILE A 136 -24.73 -8.46 -11.05
C ILE A 136 -23.99 -9.76 -11.28
N LYS A 137 -24.47 -10.81 -10.60
CA LYS A 137 -24.00 -12.21 -10.80
C LYS A 137 -25.20 -13.05 -11.19
N SER A 138 -25.07 -13.81 -12.28
CA SER A 138 -26.17 -14.61 -12.78
C SER A 138 -25.68 -15.99 -13.24
N ASP A 139 -26.41 -17.01 -12.84
CA ASP A 139 -26.23 -18.40 -13.28
C ASP A 139 -27.22 -18.71 -14.40
N PHE A 140 -26.77 -19.49 -15.38
CA PHE A 140 -27.53 -19.88 -16.56
C PHE A 140 -27.41 -21.40 -16.79
N TYR A 141 -28.37 -21.97 -17.51
CA TYR A 141 -28.36 -23.36 -17.88
C TYR A 141 -28.25 -24.34 -16.71
N ASP A 142 -29.08 -24.16 -15.68
CA ASP A 142 -29.05 -24.95 -14.45
C ASP A 142 -27.66 -24.92 -13.75
N GLY A 143 -27.04 -23.74 -13.68
CA GLY A 143 -25.75 -23.53 -13.04
C GLY A 143 -24.52 -23.94 -13.86
N LYS A 144 -24.70 -24.35 -15.14
CA LYS A 144 -23.59 -24.76 -16.02
C LYS A 144 -22.78 -23.58 -16.56
N ALA A 145 -23.33 -22.36 -16.55
CA ALA A 145 -22.66 -21.14 -16.95
C ALA A 145 -22.92 -20.04 -15.91
N ARG A 146 -21.91 -19.21 -15.65
CA ARG A 146 -22.02 -18.03 -14.79
C ARG A 146 -21.48 -16.80 -15.49
N ALA A 147 -22.21 -15.71 -15.41
CA ALA A 147 -21.75 -14.40 -15.85
C ALA A 147 -21.74 -13.44 -14.66
N ASN A 148 -20.64 -12.67 -14.53
CA ASN A 148 -20.52 -11.59 -13.54
C ASN A 148 -20.19 -10.31 -14.30
N MET A 149 -20.87 -9.23 -13.92
CA MET A 149 -20.62 -7.89 -14.44
C MET A 149 -20.54 -6.92 -13.27
N ALA A 150 -19.55 -6.04 -13.27
CA ALA A 150 -19.44 -4.99 -12.28
C ALA A 150 -18.99 -3.68 -12.91
N VAL A 151 -19.44 -2.57 -12.31
CA VAL A 151 -18.96 -1.21 -12.55
C VAL A 151 -18.48 -0.67 -11.22
N PHE A 152 -17.30 -0.08 -11.22
CA PHE A 152 -16.67 0.40 -10.00
C PHE A 152 -16.02 1.78 -10.20
N SER A 153 -15.83 2.48 -9.08
CA SER A 153 -15.05 3.70 -8.97
C SER A 153 -14.14 3.58 -7.77
N TYR A 154 -12.90 4.07 -7.91
CA TYR A 154 -11.94 4.18 -6.82
C TYR A 154 -11.54 5.64 -6.64
N ASP A 155 -11.35 6.01 -5.38
CA ASP A 155 -10.76 7.27 -4.97
C ASP A 155 -9.58 6.96 -4.07
N TYR A 156 -8.38 7.42 -4.46
CA TYR A 156 -7.15 7.19 -3.74
C TYR A 156 -6.68 8.47 -3.09
N GLU A 157 -6.28 8.37 -1.83
CA GLU A 157 -5.60 9.44 -1.13
C GLU A 157 -4.18 9.00 -0.79
N ASN A 158 -3.23 9.91 -0.96
CA ASN A 158 -1.80 9.66 -0.70
C ASN A 158 -1.25 8.44 -1.46
N LEU A 159 -1.63 8.27 -2.73
CA LEU A 159 -1.21 7.14 -3.55
C LEU A 159 0.32 6.95 -3.48
N GLN A 160 0.76 5.80 -3.02
CA GLN A 160 2.17 5.44 -2.93
C GLN A 160 2.70 5.00 -4.29
N PHE A 161 3.66 5.71 -4.79
CA PHE A 161 4.19 5.49 -6.12
C PHE A 161 5.72 5.50 -6.06
N GLN A 162 6.34 4.60 -6.81
CA GLN A 162 7.79 4.58 -6.90
C GLN A 162 8.26 5.67 -7.86
N ALA A 163 8.88 6.70 -7.31
CA ALA A 163 9.52 7.75 -8.07
C ALA A 163 10.98 7.41 -8.33
N THR A 164 11.44 7.68 -9.54
CA THR A 164 12.85 7.60 -9.89
C THR A 164 13.23 8.93 -10.51
N ASP A 165 14.12 9.67 -9.87
CA ASP A 165 14.65 10.91 -10.41
C ASP A 165 15.63 10.57 -11.57
N PRO A 166 15.63 11.32 -12.68
CA PRO A 166 16.64 11.20 -13.73
C PRO A 166 18.06 11.57 -13.26
N ILE A 167 18.19 12.22 -12.10
CA ILE A 167 19.49 12.41 -11.45
C ILE A 167 19.97 11.04 -10.92
N PRO A 168 21.17 10.58 -11.29
CA PRO A 168 21.66 9.27 -10.86
C PRO A 168 21.61 9.16 -9.34
N TYR A 169 20.98 8.06 -8.87
CA TYR A 169 20.94 7.64 -7.45
C TYR A 169 19.81 8.19 -6.57
N GLN A 170 18.78 8.82 -7.13
CA GLN A 170 17.57 9.13 -6.37
C GLN A 170 16.40 8.26 -6.81
N GLY A 171 15.84 7.50 -5.89
CA GLY A 171 14.64 6.72 -6.11
C GLY A 171 14.03 6.29 -4.78
N GLY A 172 12.72 6.36 -4.69
CA GLY A 172 11.99 6.01 -3.47
C GLY A 172 10.49 5.99 -3.71
N VAL A 173 9.75 5.71 -2.66
CA VAL A 173 8.29 5.82 -2.66
C VAL A 173 7.92 7.24 -2.24
N ALA A 174 7.06 7.87 -3.01
CA ALA A 174 6.47 9.17 -2.71
C ALA A 174 4.95 9.06 -2.70
N ASN A 175 4.30 9.93 -1.94
CA ASN A 175 2.86 10.06 -1.96
C ASN A 175 2.43 11.09 -3.00
N ILE A 176 1.38 10.74 -3.75
CA ILE A 176 0.69 11.64 -4.66
C ILE A 176 -0.67 11.93 -4.04
N PRO A 177 -1.04 13.22 -3.83
CA PRO A 177 -2.31 13.60 -3.26
C PRO A 177 -3.50 13.20 -4.13
#